data_49eaf23495de01eafc25c666bb08f30e
#
_entry.id   49eaf23495de01eafc25c666bb08f30e
#
_cell.length_a   1.000
_cell.length_b   1.000
_cell.length_c   1.000
_cell.angle_alpha   90.00
_cell.angle_beta   90.00
_cell.angle_gamma   90.00
#
_symmetry.space_group_name_H-M   'P 1'
#
loop_
_entity.id
_entity.type
_entity.pdbx_description
1 polymer ?
#
loop_
_entity_poly.entity_id
_entity_poly.type
_entity_poly.pdbx_seq_one_letter_code
_entity_poly.pdbx_strand_id
1 'polypeptide(L)'
;LFHTTIRRNLLYGKPDATDEELDAAARAANIYDRIAELPDGYDTVVGERGYKLSGGEKQRVAIARVILKDPRILILDEATSSLDTTSERLVQAALVPLMEGRTTIAIAHRLSTILSADVIFVADRGRIVERGTHAELLRRGGIYARLYEQQFRGGLVEAVTEDGVIMATGEVVRTGSG
;
A
#
# COMPACT_ATOMS: atom_id res chain seq x y z
N LEU A 1 10.49 -10.26 -6.64
CA LEU A 1 10.10 -11.00 -7.85
C LEU A 1 11.02 -12.19 -8.06
N PHE A 2 10.49 -13.28 -8.61
CA PHE A 2 11.27 -14.44 -9.01
C PHE A 2 12.06 -14.13 -10.30
N HIS A 3 13.22 -14.78 -10.43
CA HIS A 3 14.03 -14.68 -11.65
C HIS A 3 13.38 -15.48 -12.79
N THR A 4 12.42 -14.89 -13.45
CA THR A 4 11.66 -15.44 -14.58
C THR A 4 10.96 -14.31 -15.32
N THR A 5 10.12 -14.62 -16.33
CA THR A 5 9.36 -13.60 -17.06
C THR A 5 8.34 -12.88 -16.16
N ILE A 6 7.93 -11.66 -16.56
CA ILE A 6 6.83 -10.94 -15.90
C ILE A 6 5.56 -11.79 -15.93
N ARG A 7 5.24 -12.39 -17.07
CA ARG A 7 4.11 -13.32 -17.24
C ARG A 7 4.09 -14.40 -16.16
N ARG A 8 5.18 -15.14 -15.99
CA ARG A 8 5.28 -16.21 -14.97
C ARG A 8 5.20 -15.65 -13.55
N ASN A 9 5.74 -14.46 -13.32
CA ASN A 9 5.59 -13.79 -12.04
C ASN A 9 4.12 -13.47 -11.72
N LEU A 10 3.31 -13.05 -12.70
CA LEU A 10 1.89 -12.78 -12.54
C LEU A 10 1.07 -14.05 -12.35
N LEU A 11 1.33 -15.07 -13.20
CA LEU A 11 0.66 -16.37 -13.13
C LEU A 11 0.89 -17.13 -11.83
N TYR A 12 1.87 -16.71 -11.03
CA TYR A 12 2.02 -17.23 -9.66
C TYR A 12 0.82 -16.90 -8.77
N GLY A 13 0.11 -15.81 -9.03
CA GLY A 13 -1.12 -15.43 -8.34
C GLY A 13 -2.34 -16.28 -8.80
N LYS A 14 -2.44 -16.51 -10.12
CA LYS A 14 -3.50 -17.27 -10.78
C LYS A 14 -2.92 -17.99 -11.98
N PRO A 15 -2.60 -19.32 -11.86
CA PRO A 15 -1.88 -20.08 -12.90
C PRO A 15 -2.62 -20.20 -14.24
N ASP A 16 -3.94 -20.14 -14.22
CA ASP A 16 -4.87 -20.25 -15.35
C ASP A 16 -5.40 -18.90 -15.84
N ALA A 17 -4.79 -17.78 -15.43
CA ALA A 17 -5.21 -16.47 -15.89
C ALA A 17 -5.02 -16.30 -17.40
N THR A 18 -6.03 -15.74 -18.06
CA THR A 18 -5.96 -15.39 -19.48
C THR A 18 -5.11 -14.14 -19.71
N ASP A 19 -4.72 -13.87 -20.95
CA ASP A 19 -3.97 -12.65 -21.29
C ASP A 19 -4.78 -11.38 -20.99
N GLU A 20 -6.10 -11.42 -21.17
CA GLU A 20 -6.99 -10.32 -20.83
C GLU A 20 -7.03 -10.07 -19.31
N GLU A 21 -7.00 -11.11 -18.49
CA GLU A 21 -6.92 -11.00 -17.04
C GLU A 21 -5.56 -10.45 -16.59
N LEU A 22 -4.46 -10.87 -17.25
CA LEU A 22 -3.13 -10.31 -17.00
C LEU A 22 -3.09 -8.82 -17.31
N ASP A 23 -3.64 -8.40 -18.45
CA ASP A 23 -3.73 -6.99 -18.85
C ASP A 23 -4.57 -6.17 -17.88
N ALA A 24 -5.75 -6.67 -17.49
CA ALA A 24 -6.63 -6.01 -16.54
C ALA A 24 -5.93 -5.80 -15.19
N ALA A 25 -5.25 -6.83 -14.67
CA ALA A 25 -4.50 -6.75 -13.42
C ALA A 25 -3.31 -5.78 -13.51
N ALA A 26 -2.59 -5.78 -14.63
CA ALA A 26 -1.47 -4.89 -14.86
C ALA A 26 -1.92 -3.43 -14.95
N ARG A 27 -3.06 -3.14 -15.59
CA ARG A 27 -3.67 -1.80 -15.65
C ARG A 27 -4.11 -1.33 -14.26
N ALA A 28 -4.83 -2.18 -13.54
CA ALA A 28 -5.27 -1.87 -12.17
C ALA A 28 -4.09 -1.62 -11.21
N ALA A 29 -2.94 -2.28 -11.44
CA ALA A 29 -1.71 -2.06 -10.70
C ALA A 29 -0.85 -0.90 -11.24
N ASN A 30 -1.30 -0.15 -12.25
CA ASN A 30 -0.56 0.94 -12.91
C ASN A 30 0.82 0.52 -13.45
N ILE A 31 0.96 -0.72 -13.98
CA ILE A 31 2.23 -1.24 -14.52
C ILE A 31 2.14 -1.65 -15.99
N TYR A 32 0.95 -1.67 -16.58
CA TYR A 32 0.72 -2.12 -17.95
C TYR A 32 1.56 -1.36 -18.97
N ASP A 33 1.51 -0.03 -18.97
CA ASP A 33 2.22 0.80 -19.93
C ASP A 33 3.73 0.56 -19.87
N ARG A 34 4.24 0.41 -18.65
CA ARG A 34 5.66 0.07 -18.44
C ARG A 34 6.03 -1.30 -19.00
N ILE A 35 5.15 -2.30 -18.85
CA ILE A 35 5.37 -3.63 -19.45
C ILE A 35 5.36 -3.54 -20.97
N ALA A 36 4.45 -2.77 -21.56
CA ALA A 36 4.35 -2.57 -23.01
C ALA A 36 5.57 -1.87 -23.62
N GLU A 37 6.28 -1.04 -22.86
CA GLU A 37 7.52 -0.38 -23.29
C GLU A 37 8.74 -1.32 -23.28
N LEU A 38 8.66 -2.46 -22.61
CA LEU A 38 9.77 -3.41 -22.55
C LEU A 38 9.94 -4.15 -23.88
N PRO A 39 11.17 -4.45 -24.32
CA PRO A 39 11.40 -5.10 -25.61
C PRO A 39 10.63 -6.41 -25.83
N ASP A 40 10.51 -7.22 -24.78
CA ASP A 40 9.83 -8.51 -24.80
C ASP A 40 8.48 -8.47 -24.05
N GLY A 41 7.97 -7.27 -23.66
CA GLY A 41 6.71 -7.11 -22.96
C GLY A 41 6.61 -8.02 -21.74
N TYR A 42 5.54 -8.81 -21.66
CA TYR A 42 5.33 -9.79 -20.57
C TYR A 42 6.38 -10.91 -20.52
N ASP A 43 7.06 -11.20 -21.62
CA ASP A 43 8.08 -12.24 -21.67
C ASP A 43 9.47 -11.74 -21.27
N THR A 44 9.59 -10.47 -20.92
CA THR A 44 10.81 -9.91 -20.34
C THR A 44 11.17 -10.63 -19.04
N VAL A 45 12.38 -11.21 -18.99
CA VAL A 45 12.91 -11.83 -17.77
C VAL A 45 13.34 -10.77 -16.79
N VAL A 46 12.82 -10.83 -15.55
CA VAL A 46 13.08 -9.90 -14.46
C VAL A 46 13.71 -10.63 -13.25
N GLY A 47 14.08 -9.90 -12.20
CA GLY A 47 14.74 -10.46 -11.02
C GLY A 47 16.23 -10.17 -10.98
N GLU A 48 16.98 -10.89 -10.13
CA GLU A 48 18.38 -10.55 -9.80
C GLU A 48 19.33 -10.48 -11.02
N ARG A 49 19.10 -11.34 -12.02
CA ARG A 49 19.94 -11.44 -13.24
C ARG A 49 19.19 -11.02 -14.52
N GLY A 50 17.97 -10.54 -14.39
CA GLY A 50 17.15 -10.09 -15.52
C GLY A 50 17.08 -8.57 -15.64
N TYR A 51 16.08 -8.10 -16.41
CA TYR A 51 15.84 -6.67 -16.56
C TYR A 51 15.60 -6.00 -15.20
N LYS A 52 16.28 -4.88 -14.96
CA LYS A 52 16.18 -4.17 -13.68
C LYS A 52 14.93 -3.28 -13.66
N LEU A 53 13.90 -3.76 -13.01
CA LEU A 53 12.77 -2.95 -12.61
C LEU A 53 13.13 -2.09 -11.39
N SER A 54 12.62 -0.85 -11.35
CA SER A 54 12.70 0.00 -10.15
C SER A 54 11.96 -0.62 -8.96
N GLY A 55 12.18 -0.10 -7.75
CA GLY A 55 11.47 -0.55 -6.55
C GLY A 55 9.95 -0.46 -6.70
N GLY A 56 9.46 0.69 -7.20
CA GLY A 56 8.03 0.91 -7.45
C GLY A 56 7.44 0.01 -8.55
N GLU A 57 8.19 -0.25 -9.62
CA GLU A 57 7.76 -1.19 -10.68
C GLU A 57 7.64 -2.61 -10.14
N LYS A 58 8.63 -3.09 -9.36
CA LYS A 58 8.57 -4.40 -8.71
C LYS A 58 7.35 -4.53 -7.81
N GLN A 59 7.04 -3.49 -7.08
CA GLN A 59 5.92 -3.47 -6.16
C GLN A 59 4.59 -3.48 -6.90
N ARG A 60 4.43 -2.71 -7.99
CA ARG A 60 3.24 -2.75 -8.83
C ARG A 60 3.03 -4.11 -9.51
N VAL A 61 4.09 -4.81 -9.93
CA VAL A 61 3.99 -6.21 -10.40
C VAL A 61 3.52 -7.13 -9.26
N ALA A 62 3.99 -6.92 -8.02
CA ALA A 62 3.51 -7.69 -6.87
C ALA A 62 2.03 -7.40 -6.56
N ILE A 63 1.58 -6.15 -6.69
CA ILE A 63 0.16 -5.76 -6.55
C ILE A 63 -0.69 -6.43 -7.64
N ALA A 64 -0.26 -6.41 -8.91
CA ALA A 64 -0.96 -7.09 -10.00
C ALA A 64 -1.14 -8.59 -9.72
N ARG A 65 -0.13 -9.25 -9.15
CA ARG A 65 -0.21 -10.64 -8.69
C ARG A 65 -1.29 -10.84 -7.62
N VAL A 66 -1.39 -9.91 -6.67
CA VAL A 66 -2.42 -9.96 -5.61
C VAL A 66 -3.81 -9.71 -6.18
N ILE A 67 -3.95 -8.78 -7.14
CA ILE A 67 -5.21 -8.54 -7.87
C ILE A 67 -5.69 -9.82 -8.56
N LEU A 68 -4.81 -10.51 -9.28
CA LEU A 68 -5.12 -11.79 -9.93
C LEU A 68 -5.55 -12.88 -8.94
N LYS A 69 -4.91 -12.92 -7.77
CA LYS A 69 -5.23 -13.90 -6.72
C LYS A 69 -6.56 -13.63 -6.03
N ASP A 70 -7.02 -12.38 -6.02
CA ASP A 70 -8.26 -11.91 -5.41
C ASP A 70 -8.50 -12.44 -3.96
N PRO A 71 -7.59 -12.20 -3.01
CA PRO A 71 -7.72 -12.71 -1.65
C PRO A 71 -8.76 -11.92 -0.86
N ARG A 72 -9.42 -12.57 0.10
CA ARG A 72 -10.34 -11.89 1.05
C ARG A 72 -9.64 -11.13 2.16
N ILE A 73 -8.41 -11.52 2.48
CA ILE A 73 -7.59 -10.91 3.53
C ILE A 73 -6.30 -10.42 2.91
N LEU A 74 -5.96 -9.17 3.14
CA LEU A 74 -4.71 -8.53 2.72
C LEU A 74 -3.82 -8.28 3.93
N ILE A 75 -2.52 -8.54 3.77
CA ILE A 75 -1.50 -8.16 4.74
C ILE A 75 -0.54 -7.23 4.02
N LEU A 76 -0.43 -6.00 4.50
CA LEU A 76 0.44 -4.96 3.93
C LEU A 76 1.55 -4.66 4.93
N ASP A 77 2.77 -5.02 4.57
CA ASP A 77 3.97 -4.76 5.37
C ASP A 77 4.88 -3.80 4.60
N GLU A 78 5.10 -2.61 5.15
CA GLU A 78 5.98 -1.54 4.62
C GLU A 78 5.89 -1.30 3.10
N ALA A 79 4.67 -1.34 2.56
CA ALA A 79 4.45 -1.33 1.11
C ALA A 79 5.06 -0.14 0.34
N THR A 80 5.64 0.89 1.00
CA THR A 80 6.09 2.12 0.30
C THR A 80 7.31 2.81 0.91
N SER A 81 8.01 2.22 1.88
CA SER A 81 9.01 2.90 2.72
C SER A 81 10.29 3.38 2.02
N SER A 82 10.51 3.02 0.74
CA SER A 82 11.75 3.36 0.01
C SER A 82 11.53 3.80 -1.44
N LEU A 83 10.34 4.32 -1.76
CA LEU A 83 9.98 4.75 -3.11
C LEU A 83 10.15 6.26 -3.29
N ASP A 84 10.46 6.69 -4.51
CA ASP A 84 10.30 8.08 -4.92
C ASP A 84 8.82 8.48 -4.94
N THR A 85 8.55 9.78 -4.83
CA THR A 85 7.18 10.33 -4.72
C THR A 85 6.25 9.90 -5.85
N THR A 86 6.76 9.80 -7.09
CA THR A 86 5.94 9.41 -8.25
C THR A 86 5.59 7.93 -8.19
N SER A 87 6.57 7.07 -7.96
CA SER A 87 6.35 5.62 -7.78
C SER A 87 5.41 5.34 -6.63
N GLU A 88 5.53 6.09 -5.56
CA GLU A 88 4.68 6.00 -4.39
C GLU A 88 3.21 6.30 -4.70
N ARG A 89 2.92 7.40 -5.41
CA ARG A 89 1.55 7.74 -5.83
C ARG A 89 0.92 6.62 -6.66
N LEU A 90 1.67 6.05 -7.60
CA LEU A 90 1.19 4.95 -8.44
C LEU A 90 0.89 3.67 -7.63
N VAL A 91 1.73 3.36 -6.65
CA VAL A 91 1.51 2.23 -5.74
C VAL A 91 0.28 2.46 -4.87
N GLN A 92 0.12 3.65 -4.28
CA GLN A 92 -1.05 3.99 -3.47
C GLN A 92 -2.35 3.94 -4.30
N ALA A 93 -2.34 4.51 -5.51
CA ALA A 93 -3.48 4.45 -6.41
C ALA A 93 -3.90 3.01 -6.77
N ALA A 94 -2.97 2.06 -6.79
CA ALA A 94 -3.26 0.64 -7.00
C ALA A 94 -3.76 -0.07 -5.73
N LEU A 95 -3.30 0.35 -4.55
CA LEU A 95 -3.68 -0.28 -3.27
C LEU A 95 -5.10 0.10 -2.83
N VAL A 96 -5.53 1.34 -3.03
CA VAL A 96 -6.85 1.80 -2.58
C VAL A 96 -7.98 0.91 -3.09
N PRO A 97 -8.17 0.70 -4.40
CA PRO A 97 -9.24 -0.18 -4.90
C PRO A 97 -9.01 -1.64 -4.52
N LEU A 98 -7.75 -2.06 -4.31
CA LEU A 98 -7.45 -3.42 -3.86
C LEU A 98 -7.91 -3.66 -2.42
N MET A 99 -7.93 -2.66 -1.56
CA MET A 99 -8.39 -2.79 -0.16
C MET A 99 -9.91 -2.77 -0.03
N GLU A 100 -10.63 -2.19 -0.98
CA GLU A 100 -12.10 -2.07 -0.93
C GLU A 100 -12.78 -3.45 -0.82
N GLY A 101 -13.70 -3.59 0.13
CA GLY A 101 -14.47 -4.81 0.38
C GLY A 101 -13.67 -5.98 0.97
N ARG A 102 -12.43 -5.74 1.44
CA ARG A 102 -11.55 -6.78 2.02
C ARG A 102 -11.12 -6.43 3.44
N THR A 103 -10.83 -7.47 4.21
CA THR A 103 -10.16 -7.29 5.51
C THR A 103 -8.69 -7.01 5.25
N THR A 104 -8.24 -5.81 5.60
CA THR A 104 -6.85 -5.41 5.43
C THR A 104 -6.16 -5.26 6.79
N ILE A 105 -5.03 -5.93 6.96
CA ILE A 105 -4.12 -5.76 8.10
C ILE A 105 -2.87 -5.05 7.56
N ALA A 106 -2.60 -3.85 8.05
CA ALA A 106 -1.44 -3.06 7.61
C ALA A 106 -0.53 -2.71 8.78
N ILE A 107 0.77 -2.86 8.58
CA ILE A 107 1.77 -2.22 9.43
C ILE A 107 1.89 -0.79 8.93
N ALA A 108 1.43 0.15 9.77
CA ALA A 108 1.27 1.54 9.37
C ALA A 108 2.54 2.34 9.68
N HIS A 109 3.21 2.79 8.63
CA HIS A 109 4.30 3.77 8.70
C HIS A 109 3.87 5.16 8.16
N ARG A 110 2.59 5.29 7.75
CA ARG A 110 2.02 6.51 7.18
C ARG A 110 0.80 6.95 7.93
N LEU A 111 0.69 8.26 8.09
CA LEU A 111 -0.44 8.86 8.76
C LEU A 111 -1.77 8.54 8.05
N SER A 112 -1.81 8.60 6.72
CA SER A 112 -3.00 8.27 5.93
C SER A 112 -3.53 6.86 6.20
N THR A 113 -2.65 5.86 6.29
CA THR A 113 -3.02 4.48 6.64
C THR A 113 -3.60 4.38 8.06
N ILE A 114 -3.03 5.13 9.00
CA ILE A 114 -3.50 5.17 10.40
C ILE A 114 -4.88 5.83 10.49
N LEU A 115 -5.07 6.97 9.79
CA LEU A 115 -6.32 7.73 9.84
C LEU A 115 -7.49 7.00 9.17
N SER A 116 -7.22 6.21 8.13
CA SER A 116 -8.23 5.42 7.41
C SER A 116 -8.55 4.07 8.05
N ALA A 117 -7.85 3.67 9.11
CA ALA A 117 -8.06 2.38 9.76
C ALA A 117 -9.32 2.38 10.64
N ASP A 118 -10.18 1.36 10.48
CA ASP A 118 -11.35 1.15 11.34
C ASP A 118 -10.94 0.85 12.78
N VAL A 119 -9.84 0.11 12.97
CA VAL A 119 -9.28 -0.25 14.28
C VAL A 119 -7.78 -0.25 14.22
N ILE A 120 -7.16 0.39 15.21
CA ILE A 120 -5.71 0.42 15.41
C ILE A 120 -5.36 -0.47 16.59
N PHE A 121 -4.36 -1.32 16.42
CA PHE A 121 -3.74 -2.11 17.48
C PHE A 121 -2.33 -1.61 17.74
N VAL A 122 -2.04 -1.25 18.97
CA VAL A 122 -0.69 -0.87 19.41
C VAL A 122 -0.04 -2.08 20.05
N ALA A 123 1.08 -2.50 19.48
CA ALA A 123 1.85 -3.63 20.00
C ALA A 123 3.12 -3.13 20.72
N ASP A 124 3.37 -3.65 21.92
CA ASP A 124 4.60 -3.45 22.69
C ASP A 124 5.09 -4.80 23.20
N ARG A 125 6.35 -5.10 22.99
CA ARG A 125 7.03 -6.35 23.41
C ARG A 125 6.21 -7.61 23.10
N GLY A 126 5.65 -7.68 21.88
CA GLY A 126 4.88 -8.83 21.40
C GLY A 126 3.45 -8.94 21.97
N ARG A 127 2.95 -7.90 22.65
CA ARG A 127 1.58 -7.87 23.21
C ARG A 127 0.82 -6.66 22.69
N ILE A 128 -0.48 -6.82 22.45
CA ILE A 128 -1.38 -5.70 22.15
C ILE A 128 -1.66 -4.99 23.47
N VAL A 129 -1.22 -3.74 23.57
CA VAL A 129 -1.33 -2.91 24.77
C VAL A 129 -2.45 -1.86 24.66
N GLU A 130 -2.79 -1.43 23.45
CA GLU A 130 -3.90 -0.52 23.18
C GLU A 130 -4.66 -0.96 21.94
N ARG A 131 -5.96 -0.68 21.91
CA ARG A 131 -6.86 -0.91 20.79
C ARG A 131 -7.92 0.17 20.74
N GLY A 132 -8.24 0.66 19.54
CA GLY A 132 -9.31 1.64 19.32
C GLY A 132 -9.16 2.34 17.99
N THR A 133 -10.02 3.32 17.73
CA THR A 133 -9.88 4.25 16.60
C THR A 133 -8.80 5.29 16.89
N HIS A 134 -8.35 6.01 15.85
CA HIS A 134 -7.40 7.12 15.99
C HIS A 134 -7.83 8.13 17.08
N ALA A 135 -9.08 8.60 17.00
CA ALA A 135 -9.61 9.59 17.94
C ALA A 135 -9.70 9.08 19.38
N GLU A 136 -10.09 7.81 19.57
CA GLU A 136 -10.14 7.20 20.91
C GLU A 136 -8.77 7.07 21.54
N LEU A 137 -7.78 6.61 20.76
CA LEU A 137 -6.43 6.39 21.26
C LEU A 137 -5.71 7.70 21.56
N LEU A 138 -5.93 8.76 20.78
CA LEU A 138 -5.44 10.09 21.09
C LEU A 138 -6.02 10.63 22.41
N ARG A 139 -7.35 10.52 22.60
CA ARG A 139 -8.01 10.97 23.83
C ARG A 139 -7.52 10.23 25.08
N ARG A 140 -7.11 8.98 24.96
CA ARG A 140 -6.55 8.20 26.08
C ARG A 140 -5.18 8.69 26.52
N GLY A 141 -4.43 9.40 25.67
CA GLY A 141 -3.09 9.93 26.00
C GLY A 141 -2.03 8.84 26.28
N GLY A 142 -2.24 7.63 25.76
CA GLY A 142 -1.40 6.47 26.04
C GLY A 142 -0.15 6.37 25.16
N ILE A 143 0.29 5.13 24.87
CA ILE A 143 1.47 4.85 24.03
C ILE A 143 1.23 5.36 22.61
N TYR A 144 0.03 5.11 22.08
CA TYR A 144 -0.36 5.58 20.74
C TYR A 144 -0.21 7.10 20.60
N ALA A 145 -0.75 7.87 21.52
CA ALA A 145 -0.70 9.32 21.47
C ALA A 145 0.75 9.84 21.47
N ARG A 146 1.63 9.25 22.29
CA ARG A 146 3.06 9.60 22.31
C ARG A 146 3.76 9.25 20.99
N LEU A 147 3.49 8.08 20.42
CA LEU A 147 4.05 7.67 19.13
C LEU A 147 3.58 8.60 18.00
N TYR A 148 2.29 8.95 18.01
CA TYR A 148 1.71 9.88 17.07
C TYR A 148 2.37 11.25 17.14
N GLU A 149 2.53 11.80 18.36
CA GLU A 149 3.19 13.10 18.56
C GLU A 149 4.66 13.08 18.10
N GLN A 150 5.39 12.02 18.38
CA GLN A 150 6.79 11.89 18.00
C GLN A 150 6.97 11.74 16.47
N GLN A 151 6.11 10.99 15.82
CA GLN A 151 6.27 10.61 14.41
C GLN A 151 5.62 11.61 13.44
N PHE A 152 4.49 12.21 13.82
CA PHE A 152 3.63 12.94 12.89
C PHE A 152 3.40 14.41 13.25
N ARG A 153 3.50 14.83 14.52
CA ARG A 153 3.30 16.22 14.94
C ARG A 153 4.52 17.11 14.68
N GLY A 154 5.68 16.53 14.47
CA GLY A 154 6.95 17.25 14.27
C GLY A 154 7.21 17.78 12.86
N GLY A 155 6.31 17.58 11.87
CA GLY A 155 6.63 18.03 10.52
C GLY A 155 5.61 17.78 9.40
N LEU A 156 4.45 17.17 9.67
CA LEU A 156 3.54 16.78 8.59
C LEU A 156 2.09 17.26 8.74
N VAL A 157 1.69 17.80 9.87
CA VAL A 157 0.33 18.30 10.14
C VAL A 157 0.35 19.80 10.28
N GLU A 158 -0.28 20.53 9.36
CA GLU A 158 -0.40 21.98 9.40
C GLU A 158 -1.59 22.42 10.25
N ALA A 159 -2.68 21.68 10.22
CA ALA A 159 -3.85 21.92 11.09
C ALA A 159 -4.71 20.66 11.23
N VAL A 160 -5.40 20.53 12.38
CA VAL A 160 -6.47 19.56 12.62
C VAL A 160 -7.78 20.34 12.64
N THR A 161 -8.72 20.03 11.75
CA THR A 161 -10.04 20.62 11.67
C THR A 161 -11.11 19.59 12.07
N GLU A 162 -12.34 20.02 12.32
CA GLU A 162 -13.46 19.11 12.61
C GLU A 162 -13.75 18.14 11.44
N ASP A 163 -13.42 18.54 10.21
CA ASP A 163 -13.65 17.78 8.98
C ASP A 163 -12.45 16.90 8.54
N GLY A 164 -11.29 17.00 9.20
CA GLY A 164 -10.10 16.24 8.83
C GLY A 164 -8.79 16.87 9.28
N VAL A 165 -7.71 16.30 8.76
CA VAL A 165 -6.33 16.74 9.04
C VAL A 165 -5.75 17.36 7.77
N ILE A 166 -5.29 18.61 7.87
CA ILE A 166 -4.55 19.29 6.79
C ILE A 166 -3.07 18.93 6.93
N MET A 167 -2.52 18.29 5.93
CA MET A 167 -1.11 17.92 5.88
C MET A 167 -0.27 19.12 5.46
N ALA A 168 0.99 19.18 5.86
CA ALA A 168 1.95 20.20 5.42
C ALA A 168 2.15 20.22 3.88
N THR A 169 1.66 19.20 3.18
CA THR A 169 1.59 19.11 1.71
C THR A 169 0.35 19.79 1.13
N GLY A 170 -0.56 20.36 1.96
CA GLY A 170 -1.84 20.90 1.55
C GLY A 170 -2.92 19.84 1.28
N GLU A 171 -2.64 18.57 1.50
CA GLU A 171 -3.61 17.48 1.36
C GLU A 171 -4.55 17.44 2.57
N VAL A 172 -5.87 17.41 2.33
CA VAL A 172 -6.89 17.28 3.37
C VAL A 172 -7.28 15.82 3.48
N VAL A 173 -6.91 15.17 4.58
CA VAL A 173 -7.35 13.80 4.89
C VAL A 173 -8.59 13.88 5.76
N ARG A 174 -9.76 13.54 5.20
CA ARG A 174 -11.03 13.51 5.94
C ARG A 174 -11.03 12.35 6.94
N THR A 175 -11.30 12.65 8.19
CA THR A 175 -11.58 11.62 9.19
C THR A 175 -12.99 11.11 8.93
N GLY A 176 -13.13 9.81 8.57
CA GLY A 176 -14.41 9.22 8.26
C GLY A 176 -15.42 9.41 9.39
N SER A 177 -16.55 10.04 9.08
CA SER A 177 -17.75 9.96 9.90
C SER A 177 -18.38 8.59 9.64
N GLY A 178 -18.46 7.77 10.72
CA GLY A 178 -19.23 6.55 10.76
C GLY A 178 -20.71 6.80 10.58
#